data_10a4876650c7af3994edcb17af93cec6
#
_entry.id   10a4876650c7af3994edcb17af93cec6
#
_cell.length_a   1.000
_cell.length_b   1.000
_cell.length_c   1.000
_cell.angle_alpha   90.00
_cell.angle_beta   90.00
_cell.angle_gamma   90.00
#
_symmetry.space_group_name_H-M   'P 1'
#
loop_
_entity.id
_entity.type
_entity.pdbx_description
1 polymer ?
#
loop_
_entity_poly.entity_id
_entity_poly.type
_entity_poly.pdbx_seq_one_letter_code
_entity_poly.pdbx_strand_id
1 'polypeptide(L)'
;MVDLRALFSETGDIPWIVGLSGGKDSTAVTMNLIETLESLPPHIRRRKTCYVTCVNTLVEAPPVIDHVHRFIDELRKYIRDRELPVVVVELTPDVEQTFWVNLIGRGYPTPVREFRWCTDRMKIRPQTRFIKENTEIFGDPPVVHFLLGTRFDGSHARKKTMQNHTRIGSDIHSHGTMPSAGVIRPIEDWSTDDVWNYILKEEWADGGTNPFYEVNQDLAILYKDAASGECPVIHDPTKQTCAGSRFGCWTC
;
A
#
# COMPACT_ATOMS: atom_id res chain seq x y z
N MET A 1 9.88 -12.12 11.81
CA MET A 1 9.86 -11.49 10.47
C MET A 1 9.31 -12.50 9.48
N VAL A 2 8.35 -12.12 8.66
CA VAL A 2 7.74 -12.99 7.65
C VAL A 2 8.74 -13.32 6.56
N ASP A 3 8.94 -14.60 6.25
CA ASP A 3 9.79 -15.03 5.14
C ASP A 3 9.00 -15.03 3.83
N LEU A 4 9.08 -13.91 3.09
CA LEU A 4 8.37 -13.78 1.82
C LEU A 4 8.87 -14.75 0.73
N ARG A 5 10.12 -15.23 0.78
CA ARG A 5 10.64 -16.20 -0.19
C ARG A 5 9.97 -17.56 -0.03
N ALA A 6 9.86 -18.02 1.22
CA ALA A 6 9.17 -19.26 1.54
C ALA A 6 7.69 -19.15 1.15
N LEU A 7 7.01 -18.08 1.57
CA LEU A 7 5.60 -17.84 1.25
C LEU A 7 5.34 -17.71 -0.26
N PHE A 8 6.24 -17.08 -1.01
CA PHE A 8 6.10 -16.96 -2.45
C PHE A 8 6.06 -18.34 -3.11
N SER A 9 6.90 -19.26 -2.65
CA SER A 9 6.94 -20.63 -3.15
C SER A 9 5.73 -21.45 -2.70
N GLU A 10 5.31 -21.32 -1.44
CA GLU A 10 4.18 -22.04 -0.84
C GLU A 10 2.84 -21.65 -1.45
N THR A 11 2.66 -20.38 -1.81
CA THR A 11 1.41 -19.87 -2.38
C THR A 11 1.20 -20.20 -3.86
N GLY A 12 2.09 -21.01 -4.45
CA GLY A 12 1.93 -21.50 -5.84
C GLY A 12 1.77 -20.38 -6.86
N ASP A 13 0.74 -20.50 -7.69
CA ASP A 13 0.49 -19.56 -8.79
C ASP A 13 -0.49 -18.43 -8.42
N ILE A 14 -0.90 -18.35 -7.14
CA ILE A 14 -1.82 -17.32 -6.67
C ILE A 14 -1.18 -15.93 -6.81
N PRO A 15 -1.79 -14.99 -7.55
CA PRO A 15 -1.26 -13.64 -7.71
C PRO A 15 -1.13 -12.89 -6.37
N TRP A 16 -0.08 -12.06 -6.29
CA TRP A 16 0.13 -11.18 -5.14
C TRP A 16 -0.16 -9.73 -5.53
N ILE A 17 -0.82 -8.99 -4.64
CA ILE A 17 -1.10 -7.56 -4.82
C ILE A 17 -0.51 -6.75 -3.66
N VAL A 18 0.31 -5.76 -3.97
CA VAL A 18 0.75 -4.73 -3.02
C VAL A 18 -0.05 -3.46 -3.28
N GLY A 19 -0.66 -2.91 -2.23
CA GLY A 19 -1.28 -1.59 -2.27
C GLY A 19 -0.26 -0.49 -1.98
N LEU A 20 0.21 0.21 -3.01
CA LEU A 20 1.13 1.35 -2.88
C LEU A 20 0.34 2.64 -2.66
N SER A 21 0.45 3.22 -1.47
CA SER A 21 -0.21 4.49 -1.11
C SER A 21 0.72 5.69 -1.12
N GLY A 22 1.98 5.53 -1.50
CA GLY A 22 3.02 6.56 -1.44
C GLY A 22 3.55 6.86 -0.03
N GLY A 23 3.05 6.18 1.00
CA GLY A 23 3.57 6.31 2.35
C GLY A 23 4.68 5.31 2.66
N LYS A 24 5.56 5.61 3.63
CA LYS A 24 6.74 4.82 3.99
C LYS A 24 6.46 3.31 4.18
N ASP A 25 5.34 2.95 4.79
CA ASP A 25 5.03 1.54 5.09
C ASP A 25 4.70 0.76 3.80
N SER A 26 3.93 1.33 2.88
CA SER A 26 3.62 0.71 1.58
C SER A 26 4.83 0.69 0.65
N THR A 27 5.67 1.71 0.72
CA THR A 27 6.96 1.75 0.01
C THR A 27 7.88 0.62 0.48
N ALA A 28 8.01 0.43 1.80
CA ALA A 28 8.81 -0.66 2.36
C ALA A 28 8.31 -2.05 1.90
N VAL A 29 6.98 -2.27 1.89
CA VAL A 29 6.42 -3.55 1.40
C VAL A 29 6.68 -3.74 -0.10
N THR A 30 6.56 -2.68 -0.90
CA THR A 30 6.86 -2.76 -2.34
C THR A 30 8.32 -3.11 -2.57
N MET A 31 9.25 -2.42 -1.90
CA MET A 31 10.68 -2.72 -2.00
C MET A 31 11.01 -4.14 -1.53
N ASN A 32 10.38 -4.59 -0.44
CA ASN A 32 10.57 -5.95 0.08
C ASN A 32 10.08 -7.02 -0.91
N LEU A 33 8.95 -6.78 -1.61
CA LEU A 33 8.52 -7.66 -2.70
C LEU A 33 9.55 -7.70 -3.83
N ILE A 34 10.10 -6.56 -4.27
CA ILE A 34 11.09 -6.50 -5.35
C ILE A 34 12.36 -7.28 -4.96
N GLU A 35 12.93 -7.04 -3.78
CA GLU A 35 14.09 -7.80 -3.29
C GLU A 35 13.81 -9.29 -3.17
N THR A 36 12.62 -9.66 -2.72
CA THR A 36 12.19 -11.06 -2.65
C THR A 36 12.25 -11.71 -4.02
N LEU A 37 11.65 -11.07 -5.04
CA LEU A 37 11.63 -11.59 -6.40
C LEU A 37 13.03 -11.70 -7.02
N GLU A 38 13.91 -10.74 -6.76
CA GLU A 38 15.29 -10.79 -7.23
C GLU A 38 16.09 -11.94 -6.61
N SER A 39 15.84 -12.21 -5.34
CA SER A 39 16.51 -13.30 -4.61
C SER A 39 16.03 -14.70 -5.01
N LEU A 40 14.90 -14.81 -5.71
CA LEU A 40 14.34 -16.08 -6.15
C LEU A 40 14.91 -16.52 -7.51
N PRO A 41 15.12 -17.83 -7.71
CA PRO A 41 15.48 -18.37 -9.01
C PRO A 41 14.46 -17.97 -10.09
N PRO A 42 14.88 -17.71 -11.34
CA PRO A 42 13.99 -17.24 -12.42
C PRO A 42 12.78 -18.14 -12.66
N HIS A 43 12.91 -19.46 -12.55
CA HIS A 43 11.82 -20.40 -12.74
C HIS A 43 10.78 -20.37 -11.61
N ILE A 44 11.18 -19.92 -10.40
CA ILE A 44 10.26 -19.74 -9.27
C ILE A 44 9.57 -18.38 -9.38
N ARG A 45 10.34 -17.29 -9.57
CA ARG A 45 9.75 -15.94 -9.61
C ARG A 45 8.77 -15.74 -10.77
N ARG A 46 8.93 -16.45 -11.90
CA ARG A 46 8.05 -16.38 -13.07
C ARG A 46 6.76 -17.23 -12.96
N ARG A 47 6.55 -17.95 -11.85
CA ARG A 47 5.33 -18.78 -11.67
C ARG A 47 4.07 -17.96 -11.55
N LYS A 48 4.17 -16.74 -11.02
CA LYS A 48 3.04 -15.82 -10.88
C LYS A 48 3.44 -14.39 -11.19
N THR A 49 2.47 -13.60 -11.58
CA THR A 49 2.62 -12.15 -11.70
C THR A 49 2.23 -11.48 -10.38
N CYS A 50 3.03 -10.52 -9.94
CA CYS A 50 2.71 -9.65 -8.82
C CYS A 50 2.18 -8.32 -9.34
N TYR A 51 1.27 -7.71 -8.61
CA TYR A 51 0.68 -6.43 -8.97
C TYR A 51 0.99 -5.39 -7.90
N VAL A 52 1.49 -4.24 -8.30
CA VAL A 52 1.60 -3.07 -7.44
C VAL A 52 0.49 -2.11 -7.86
N THR A 53 -0.55 -1.99 -7.02
CA THR A 53 -1.70 -1.14 -7.30
C THR A 53 -1.57 0.17 -6.55
N CYS A 54 -1.67 1.29 -7.24
CA CYS A 54 -1.72 2.62 -6.67
C CYS A 54 -3.07 3.26 -6.97
N VAL A 55 -3.79 3.70 -5.95
CA VAL A 55 -5.07 4.39 -6.14
C VAL A 55 -4.87 5.89 -5.96
N ASN A 56 -4.96 6.63 -7.08
CA ASN A 56 -5.02 8.09 -7.05
C ASN A 56 -6.46 8.52 -6.72
N THR A 57 -6.69 9.05 -5.54
CA THR A 57 -8.03 9.48 -5.09
C THR A 57 -8.45 10.82 -5.67
N LEU A 58 -7.58 11.48 -6.43
CA LEU A 58 -7.76 12.82 -7.03
C LEU A 58 -7.90 13.95 -5.99
N VAL A 59 -7.50 13.69 -4.75
CA VAL A 59 -7.51 14.65 -3.64
C VAL A 59 -6.27 14.49 -2.73
N GLU A 60 -5.21 13.88 -3.20
CA GLU A 60 -3.91 13.93 -2.55
C GLU A 60 -3.28 15.33 -2.73
N ALA A 61 -2.47 15.74 -1.74
CA ALA A 61 -1.68 16.97 -1.87
C ALA A 61 -0.69 16.86 -3.06
N PRO A 62 -0.52 17.94 -3.86
CA PRO A 62 0.36 17.90 -5.04
C PRO A 62 1.76 17.32 -4.78
N PRO A 63 2.49 17.69 -3.70
CA PRO A 63 3.81 17.11 -3.46
C PRO A 63 3.78 15.59 -3.20
N VAL A 64 2.67 15.09 -2.66
CA VAL A 64 2.50 13.66 -2.39
C VAL A 64 2.26 12.90 -3.69
N ILE A 65 1.39 13.40 -4.57
CA ILE A 65 1.12 12.74 -5.84
C ILE A 65 2.34 12.79 -6.77
N ASP A 66 3.08 13.90 -6.78
CA ASP A 66 4.33 14.02 -7.54
C ASP A 66 5.38 13.01 -7.05
N HIS A 67 5.52 12.83 -5.73
CA HIS A 67 6.39 11.80 -5.17
C HIS A 67 5.95 10.39 -5.59
N VAL A 68 4.66 10.09 -5.51
CA VAL A 68 4.11 8.79 -5.92
C VAL A 68 4.42 8.50 -7.38
N HIS A 69 4.22 9.46 -8.29
CA HIS A 69 4.51 9.29 -9.71
C HIS A 69 6.01 9.03 -9.94
N ARG A 70 6.91 9.80 -9.30
CA ARG A 70 8.36 9.55 -9.41
C ARG A 70 8.75 8.17 -8.92
N PHE A 71 8.21 7.73 -7.78
CA PHE A 71 8.46 6.38 -7.29
C PHE A 71 7.95 5.30 -8.25
N ILE A 72 6.76 5.48 -8.83
CA ILE A 72 6.19 4.56 -9.82
C ILE A 72 7.05 4.51 -11.08
N ASP A 73 7.57 5.63 -11.56
CA ASP A 73 8.40 5.69 -12.75
C ASP A 73 9.74 4.96 -12.53
N GLU A 74 10.41 5.18 -11.38
CA GLU A 74 11.62 4.43 -11.03
C GLU A 74 11.32 2.93 -10.86
N LEU A 75 10.21 2.58 -10.23
CA LEU A 75 9.78 1.19 -10.07
C LEU A 75 9.53 0.52 -11.43
N ARG A 76 8.82 1.17 -12.34
CA ARG A 76 8.57 0.64 -13.71
C ARG A 76 9.86 0.45 -14.50
N LYS A 77 10.78 1.41 -14.40
CA LYS A 77 12.11 1.30 -15.02
C LYS A 77 12.85 0.10 -14.47
N TYR A 78 12.94 -0.02 -13.15
CA TYR A 78 13.64 -1.11 -12.48
C TYR A 78 13.07 -2.49 -12.82
N ILE A 79 11.72 -2.65 -12.77
CA ILE A 79 11.02 -3.87 -13.15
C ILE A 79 11.37 -4.30 -14.58
N ARG A 80 11.37 -3.36 -15.52
CA ARG A 80 11.69 -3.62 -16.93
C ARG A 80 13.15 -4.03 -17.09
N ASP A 81 14.09 -3.29 -16.48
CA ASP A 81 15.53 -3.52 -16.61
C ASP A 81 15.96 -4.87 -16.00
N ARG A 82 15.24 -5.36 -14.99
CA ARG A 82 15.47 -6.64 -14.30
C ARG A 82 14.54 -7.76 -14.76
N GLU A 83 13.68 -7.52 -15.73
CA GLU A 83 12.66 -8.48 -16.22
C GLU A 83 11.86 -9.15 -15.08
N LEU A 84 11.41 -8.37 -14.12
CA LEU A 84 10.64 -8.88 -12.98
C LEU A 84 9.17 -9.10 -13.37
N PRO A 85 8.52 -10.17 -12.89
CA PRO A 85 7.11 -10.46 -13.17
C PRO A 85 6.18 -9.57 -12.32
N VAL A 86 6.32 -8.25 -12.46
CA VAL A 86 5.57 -7.26 -11.71
C VAL A 86 4.89 -6.29 -12.67
N VAL A 87 3.60 -6.04 -12.43
CA VAL A 87 2.80 -5.06 -13.18
C VAL A 87 2.38 -3.94 -12.23
N VAL A 88 2.66 -2.70 -12.61
CA VAL A 88 2.25 -1.51 -11.85
C VAL A 88 0.96 -0.95 -12.46
N VAL A 89 -0.10 -0.91 -11.66
CA VAL A 89 -1.44 -0.49 -12.06
C VAL A 89 -1.85 0.76 -11.28
N GLU A 90 -2.13 1.83 -12.00
CA GLU A 90 -2.72 3.03 -11.42
C GLU A 90 -4.23 2.99 -11.56
N LEU A 91 -4.93 3.18 -10.45
CA LEU A 91 -6.38 3.10 -10.35
C LEU A 91 -6.94 4.47 -9.93
N THR A 92 -8.13 4.75 -10.41
CA THR A 92 -8.89 5.95 -10.01
C THR A 92 -10.31 5.55 -9.62
N PRO A 93 -10.98 6.31 -8.74
CA PRO A 93 -12.39 6.12 -8.48
C PRO A 93 -13.21 6.46 -9.75
N ASP A 94 -14.38 5.85 -9.87
CA ASP A 94 -15.38 6.29 -10.85
C ASP A 94 -15.72 7.76 -10.58
N VAL A 95 -16.04 8.50 -11.64
CA VAL A 95 -16.37 9.94 -11.53
C VAL A 95 -17.43 10.20 -10.44
N GLU A 96 -18.47 9.35 -10.42
CA GLU A 96 -19.55 9.44 -9.44
C GLU A 96 -19.14 9.10 -7.99
N GLN A 97 -17.99 8.48 -7.81
CA GLN A 97 -17.43 8.09 -6.50
C GLN A 97 -16.35 9.06 -6.03
N THR A 98 -15.99 10.08 -6.83
CA THR A 98 -14.99 11.06 -6.47
C THR A 98 -15.44 11.93 -5.28
N PHE A 99 -14.46 12.55 -4.61
CA PHE A 99 -14.70 13.36 -3.42
C PHE A 99 -15.70 14.50 -3.67
N TRP A 100 -15.46 15.30 -4.72
CA TRP A 100 -16.25 16.49 -5.01
C TRP A 100 -17.67 16.18 -5.46
N VAL A 101 -17.86 15.12 -6.26
CA VAL A 101 -19.20 14.69 -6.67
C VAL A 101 -20.03 14.25 -5.45
N ASN A 102 -19.42 13.55 -4.49
CA ASN A 102 -20.15 13.12 -3.30
C ASN A 102 -20.38 14.29 -2.34
N LEU A 103 -19.38 15.15 -2.08
CA LEU A 103 -19.49 16.26 -1.14
C LEU A 103 -20.45 17.33 -1.65
N ILE A 104 -20.23 17.83 -2.86
CA ILE A 104 -20.99 18.96 -3.43
C ILE A 104 -22.23 18.46 -4.16
N GLY A 105 -22.09 17.48 -5.04
CA GLY A 105 -23.17 17.00 -5.91
C GLY A 105 -24.24 16.21 -5.17
N ARG A 106 -23.85 15.44 -4.13
CA ARG A 106 -24.77 14.57 -3.36
C ARG A 106 -25.01 15.05 -1.93
N GLY A 107 -24.36 16.12 -1.49
CA GLY A 107 -24.54 16.68 -0.15
C GLY A 107 -24.02 15.77 0.98
N TYR A 108 -23.00 14.96 0.72
CA TYR A 108 -22.41 14.13 1.77
C TYR A 108 -21.71 15.02 2.81
N PRO A 109 -21.79 14.67 4.08
CA PRO A 109 -21.03 15.39 5.10
C PRO A 109 -19.53 15.21 4.88
N THR A 110 -18.75 16.19 5.31
CA THR A 110 -17.28 16.07 5.33
C THR A 110 -16.87 14.80 6.08
N PRO A 111 -15.92 14.02 5.55
CA PRO A 111 -15.46 12.82 6.22
C PRO A 111 -14.92 13.13 7.61
N VAL A 112 -15.34 12.33 8.59
CA VAL A 112 -14.83 12.36 9.97
C VAL A 112 -14.34 10.96 10.33
N ARG A 113 -13.68 10.84 11.49
CA ARG A 113 -13.07 9.57 11.91
C ARG A 113 -14.07 8.39 11.91
N GLU A 114 -15.29 8.63 12.31
CA GLU A 114 -16.36 7.65 12.42
C GLU A 114 -17.09 7.41 11.09
N PHE A 115 -17.01 8.36 10.16
CA PHE A 115 -17.69 8.28 8.86
C PHE A 115 -16.74 8.57 7.70
N ARG A 116 -15.92 7.57 7.37
CA ARG A 116 -14.92 7.65 6.30
C ARG A 116 -15.41 7.07 4.98
N TRP A 117 -16.49 7.61 4.45
CA TRP A 117 -17.03 7.18 3.16
C TRP A 117 -16.00 7.29 2.02
N CYS A 118 -15.07 8.24 2.11
CA CYS A 118 -13.99 8.42 1.14
C CYS A 118 -13.06 7.19 1.05
N THR A 119 -12.78 6.52 2.16
CA THR A 119 -11.93 5.32 2.15
C THR A 119 -12.56 4.19 1.33
N ASP A 120 -13.86 3.94 1.54
CA ASP A 120 -14.58 2.93 0.77
C ASP A 120 -14.62 3.29 -0.72
N ARG A 121 -15.15 4.49 -1.03
CA ARG A 121 -15.44 4.88 -2.42
C ARG A 121 -14.22 5.12 -3.27
N MET A 122 -13.19 5.76 -2.68
CA MET A 122 -12.05 6.24 -3.44
C MET A 122 -10.80 5.36 -3.33
N LYS A 123 -10.75 4.39 -2.37
CA LYS A 123 -9.61 3.49 -2.21
C LYS A 123 -9.99 2.02 -2.35
N ILE A 124 -11.01 1.55 -1.61
CA ILE A 124 -11.36 0.14 -1.60
C ILE A 124 -12.07 -0.28 -2.90
N ARG A 125 -13.07 0.49 -3.34
CA ARG A 125 -13.85 0.15 -4.55
C ARG A 125 -13.03 0.09 -5.83
N PRO A 126 -12.13 1.05 -6.15
CA PRO A 126 -11.29 0.95 -7.34
C PRO A 126 -10.45 -0.34 -7.35
N GLN A 127 -9.89 -0.72 -6.23
CA GLN A 127 -9.10 -1.95 -6.12
C GLN A 127 -9.97 -3.20 -6.23
N THR A 128 -11.13 -3.22 -5.58
CA THR A 128 -12.10 -4.33 -5.69
C THR A 128 -12.61 -4.47 -7.13
N ARG A 129 -12.89 -3.36 -7.82
CA ARG A 129 -13.28 -3.35 -9.22
C ARG A 129 -12.20 -3.94 -10.10
N PHE A 130 -10.94 -3.48 -9.96
CA PHE A 130 -9.82 -4.02 -10.72
C PHE A 130 -9.73 -5.55 -10.61
N ILE A 131 -9.87 -6.10 -9.40
CA ILE A 131 -9.81 -7.55 -9.18
C ILE A 131 -11.00 -8.26 -9.84
N LYS A 132 -12.20 -7.72 -9.69
CA LYS A 132 -13.42 -8.35 -10.22
C LYS A 132 -13.57 -8.27 -11.74
N GLU A 133 -13.01 -7.23 -12.36
CA GLU A 133 -13.03 -7.05 -13.80
C GLU A 133 -11.95 -7.86 -14.54
N ASN A 134 -10.95 -8.37 -13.82
CA ASN A 134 -9.84 -9.17 -14.37
C ASN A 134 -9.94 -10.63 -13.91
N THR A 135 -11.06 -11.27 -14.19
CA THR A 135 -11.34 -12.66 -13.78
C THR A 135 -10.41 -13.68 -14.42
N GLU A 136 -9.87 -13.39 -15.59
CA GLU A 136 -8.85 -14.21 -16.26
C GLU A 136 -7.53 -14.28 -15.46
N ILE A 137 -7.27 -13.27 -14.62
CA ILE A 137 -6.07 -13.18 -13.78
C ILE A 137 -6.35 -13.73 -12.39
N PHE A 138 -7.46 -13.31 -11.79
CA PHE A 138 -7.75 -13.54 -10.39
C PHE A 138 -8.76 -14.66 -10.13
N GLY A 139 -9.45 -15.13 -11.17
CA GLY A 139 -10.53 -16.13 -11.05
C GLY A 139 -11.88 -15.53 -10.65
N ASP A 140 -12.91 -16.39 -10.66
CA ASP A 140 -14.25 -16.08 -10.16
C ASP A 140 -14.77 -17.28 -9.36
N PRO A 141 -14.83 -17.22 -8.03
CA PRO A 141 -14.45 -16.09 -7.15
C PRO A 141 -12.95 -15.80 -7.16
N PRO A 142 -12.54 -14.53 -6.96
CA PRO A 142 -11.14 -14.15 -7.08
C PRO A 142 -10.29 -14.73 -5.95
N VAL A 143 -9.16 -15.33 -6.33
CA VAL A 143 -8.14 -15.87 -5.40
C VAL A 143 -6.88 -15.04 -5.52
N VAL A 144 -6.49 -14.36 -4.44
CA VAL A 144 -5.39 -13.40 -4.42
C VAL A 144 -4.82 -13.24 -3.02
N HIS A 145 -3.52 -12.91 -2.92
CA HIS A 145 -2.92 -12.52 -1.65
C HIS A 145 -2.52 -11.05 -1.67
N PHE A 146 -3.01 -10.31 -0.67
CA PHE A 146 -2.65 -8.92 -0.45
C PHE A 146 -1.43 -8.82 0.48
N LEU A 147 -0.43 -8.08 0.05
CA LEU A 147 0.67 -7.64 0.89
C LEU A 147 0.36 -6.26 1.42
N LEU A 148 0.21 -6.13 2.74
CA LEU A 148 -0.19 -4.89 3.38
C LEU A 148 0.90 -4.35 4.32
N GLY A 149 1.18 -3.05 4.23
CA GLY A 149 2.09 -2.32 5.11
C GLY A 149 1.46 -1.99 6.48
N THR A 150 0.76 -2.96 7.08
CA THR A 150 0.19 -2.79 8.42
C THR A 150 1.16 -3.28 9.47
N ARG A 151 1.36 -2.47 10.53
CA ARG A 151 2.30 -2.75 11.63
C ARG A 151 1.62 -2.66 12.98
N PHE A 152 2.07 -3.45 13.95
CA PHE A 152 1.60 -3.38 15.34
C PHE A 152 1.90 -2.02 15.98
N ASP A 153 3.04 -1.42 15.64
CA ASP A 153 3.47 -0.09 16.08
C ASP A 153 2.66 1.06 15.44
N GLY A 154 1.90 0.76 14.39
CA GLY A 154 1.24 1.79 13.57
C GLY A 154 0.01 2.46 14.21
N SER A 155 -0.74 1.83 15.09
CA SER A 155 -1.79 2.40 15.97
C SER A 155 -2.46 1.31 16.83
N HIS A 156 -2.90 1.66 18.05
CA HIS A 156 -3.63 0.75 18.94
C HIS A 156 -4.90 0.15 18.31
N ALA A 157 -5.64 0.94 17.54
CA ALA A 157 -6.86 0.46 16.87
C ALA A 157 -6.55 -0.60 15.81
N ARG A 158 -5.44 -0.44 15.05
CA ARG A 158 -4.98 -1.44 14.07
C ARG A 158 -4.51 -2.71 14.73
N LYS A 159 -3.75 -2.60 15.83
CA LYS A 159 -3.29 -3.76 16.60
C LYS A 159 -4.46 -4.65 17.00
N LYS A 160 -5.54 -4.06 17.54
CA LYS A 160 -6.77 -4.78 17.90
C LYS A 160 -7.43 -5.45 16.69
N THR A 161 -7.53 -4.75 15.56
CA THR A 161 -8.11 -5.31 14.33
C THR A 161 -7.25 -6.45 13.77
N MET A 162 -5.93 -6.31 13.80
CA MET A 162 -5.00 -7.35 13.31
C MET A 162 -5.10 -8.64 14.12
N GLN A 163 -5.32 -8.53 15.45
CA GLN A 163 -5.47 -9.67 16.33
C GLN A 163 -6.78 -10.47 16.11
N ASN A 164 -7.79 -9.82 15.54
CA ASN A 164 -9.10 -10.44 15.28
C ASN A 164 -9.16 -11.21 13.94
N HIS A 165 -8.15 -11.14 13.09
CA HIS A 165 -8.14 -11.89 11.84
C HIS A 165 -7.60 -13.31 12.05
N THR A 166 -8.36 -14.30 11.61
CA THR A 166 -7.98 -15.71 11.70
C THR A 166 -6.76 -15.98 10.82
N ARG A 167 -5.75 -16.65 11.37
CA ARG A 167 -4.62 -17.19 10.60
C ARG A 167 -5.11 -18.38 9.76
N ILE A 168 -4.86 -18.34 8.46
CA ILE A 168 -5.21 -19.44 7.52
C ILE A 168 -3.98 -20.34 7.28
N GLY A 169 -2.78 -19.80 7.49
CA GLY A 169 -1.49 -20.46 7.38
C GLY A 169 -0.49 -19.91 8.38
N SER A 170 0.81 -20.19 8.17
CA SER A 170 1.85 -19.68 9.08
C SER A 170 1.83 -18.15 9.16
N ASP A 171 1.74 -17.46 8.01
CA ASP A 171 1.82 -16.00 7.90
C ASP A 171 0.76 -15.40 6.96
N ILE A 172 -0.31 -16.15 6.67
CA ILE A 172 -1.44 -15.72 5.86
C ILE A 172 -2.67 -15.59 6.74
N HIS A 173 -3.31 -14.42 6.69
CA HIS A 173 -4.52 -14.11 7.43
C HIS A 173 -5.73 -14.01 6.50
N SER A 174 -6.93 -14.21 7.02
CA SER A 174 -8.17 -14.03 6.26
C SER A 174 -8.36 -12.56 5.87
N HIS A 175 -8.87 -12.33 4.66
CA HIS A 175 -9.30 -10.99 4.24
C HIS A 175 -10.72 -10.72 4.77
N GLY A 176 -10.98 -9.50 5.28
CA GLY A 176 -12.25 -9.19 5.95
C GLY A 176 -13.51 -9.23 5.08
N THR A 177 -13.38 -9.06 3.76
CA THR A 177 -14.51 -8.94 2.83
C THR A 177 -14.43 -9.87 1.62
N MET A 178 -13.29 -10.50 1.38
CA MET A 178 -13.08 -11.47 0.29
C MET A 178 -12.66 -12.81 0.89
N PRO A 179 -13.58 -13.79 1.00
CA PRO A 179 -13.28 -15.06 1.68
C PRO A 179 -12.13 -15.86 1.05
N SER A 180 -11.94 -15.75 -0.27
CA SER A 180 -10.89 -16.44 -1.01
C SER A 180 -9.56 -15.68 -1.07
N ALA A 181 -9.48 -14.51 -0.45
CA ALA A 181 -8.27 -13.70 -0.42
C ALA A 181 -7.51 -13.87 0.90
N GLY A 182 -6.19 -13.98 0.78
CA GLY A 182 -5.28 -13.95 1.93
C GLY A 182 -4.65 -12.58 2.14
N VAL A 183 -4.23 -12.31 3.36
CA VAL A 183 -3.48 -11.10 3.73
C VAL A 183 -2.14 -11.51 4.32
N ILE A 184 -1.07 -11.03 3.73
CA ILE A 184 0.31 -11.17 4.20
C ILE A 184 0.75 -9.80 4.74
N ARG A 185 1.42 -9.78 5.88
CA ARG A 185 1.89 -8.55 6.54
C ARG A 185 3.40 -8.60 6.72
N PRO A 186 4.19 -8.30 5.68
CA PRO A 186 5.64 -8.52 5.71
C PRO A 186 6.38 -7.75 6.80
N ILE A 187 5.83 -6.61 7.18
CA ILE A 187 6.45 -5.66 8.11
C ILE A 187 5.66 -5.50 9.42
N GLU A 188 4.81 -6.49 9.79
CA GLU A 188 3.91 -6.32 10.94
C GLU A 188 4.61 -6.03 12.27
N ASP A 189 5.81 -6.61 12.46
CA ASP A 189 6.63 -6.45 13.67
C ASP A 189 7.64 -5.28 13.59
N TRP A 190 7.72 -4.58 12.45
CA TRP A 190 8.69 -3.51 12.28
C TRP A 190 8.32 -2.26 13.07
N SER A 191 9.31 -1.66 13.71
CA SER A 191 9.20 -0.33 14.29
C SER A 191 9.16 0.75 13.18
N THR A 192 8.89 1.97 13.55
CA THR A 192 8.99 3.10 12.62
C THR A 192 10.41 3.31 12.13
N ASP A 193 11.40 3.12 13.02
CA ASP A 193 12.81 3.24 12.67
C ASP A 193 13.27 2.12 11.74
N ASP A 194 12.79 0.88 11.93
CA ASP A 194 13.08 -0.21 11.00
C ASP A 194 12.59 0.10 9.59
N VAL A 195 11.39 0.67 9.44
CA VAL A 195 10.86 1.07 8.14
C VAL A 195 11.74 2.13 7.49
N TRP A 196 12.12 3.19 8.23
CA TRP A 196 12.97 4.23 7.68
C TRP A 196 14.37 3.74 7.34
N ASN A 197 14.99 2.96 8.21
CA ASN A 197 16.30 2.36 7.97
C ASN A 197 16.27 1.46 6.73
N TYR A 198 15.16 0.74 6.52
CA TYR A 198 15.03 -0.14 5.36
C TYR A 198 14.87 0.64 4.04
N ILE A 199 13.96 1.63 3.98
CA ILE A 199 13.72 2.35 2.72
C ILE A 199 14.85 3.33 2.37
N LEU A 200 15.61 3.79 3.37
CA LEU A 200 16.75 4.71 3.21
C LEU A 200 18.11 4.00 3.22
N LYS A 201 18.16 2.67 3.18
CA LYS A 201 19.43 1.97 3.05
C LYS A 201 20.07 2.29 1.70
N GLU A 202 21.38 2.52 1.68
CA GLU A 202 22.12 2.82 0.45
C GLU A 202 22.40 1.56 -0.38
N GLU A 203 22.62 0.44 0.30
CA GLU A 203 22.95 -0.84 -0.32
C GLU A 203 21.67 -1.64 -0.64
N TRP A 204 21.64 -2.21 -1.84
CA TRP A 204 20.57 -3.10 -2.29
C TRP A 204 20.94 -4.57 -2.08
N ALA A 205 19.98 -5.46 -2.19
CA ALA A 205 20.16 -6.89 -1.89
C ALA A 205 21.21 -7.60 -2.75
N ASP A 206 21.50 -7.11 -3.95
CA ASP A 206 22.54 -7.63 -4.85
C ASP A 206 23.94 -7.02 -4.61
N GLY A 207 24.10 -6.21 -3.57
CA GLY A 207 25.32 -5.46 -3.27
C GLY A 207 25.48 -4.18 -4.08
N GLY A 208 24.51 -3.82 -4.91
CA GLY A 208 24.46 -2.58 -5.66
C GLY A 208 23.85 -1.42 -4.86
N THR A 209 23.70 -0.27 -5.51
CA THR A 209 23.02 0.89 -4.93
C THR A 209 21.52 0.68 -4.94
N ASN A 210 20.85 1.06 -3.87
CA ASN A 210 19.39 1.03 -3.79
C ASN A 210 18.78 1.94 -4.88
N PRO A 211 18.03 1.38 -5.85
CA PRO A 211 17.48 2.15 -6.97
C PRO A 211 16.42 3.18 -6.53
N PHE A 212 15.88 3.02 -5.34
CA PHE A 212 14.84 3.90 -4.79
C PHE A 212 15.38 4.89 -3.75
N TYR A 213 16.70 4.93 -3.52
CA TYR A 213 17.30 5.73 -2.45
C TYR A 213 16.95 7.20 -2.55
N GLU A 214 17.17 7.82 -3.71
CA GLU A 214 16.93 9.26 -3.91
C GLU A 214 15.44 9.61 -3.74
N VAL A 215 14.55 8.86 -4.36
CA VAL A 215 13.11 9.12 -4.24
C VAL A 215 12.60 8.88 -2.81
N ASN A 216 13.21 7.99 -2.06
CA ASN A 216 12.88 7.77 -0.65
C ASN A 216 13.42 8.85 0.28
N GLN A 217 14.54 9.50 -0.07
CA GLN A 217 15.00 10.71 0.63
C GLN A 217 13.98 11.84 0.51
N ASP A 218 13.40 12.04 -0.67
CA ASP A 218 12.33 13.02 -0.86
C ASP A 218 11.10 12.68 0.00
N LEU A 219 10.76 11.40 0.13
CA LEU A 219 9.71 10.96 1.04
C LEU A 219 10.01 11.32 2.50
N ALA A 220 11.26 11.15 2.93
CA ALA A 220 11.66 11.50 4.29
C ALA A 220 11.54 13.03 4.55
N ILE A 221 11.89 13.85 3.56
CA ILE A 221 11.70 15.31 3.61
C ILE A 221 10.21 15.65 3.75
N LEU A 222 9.35 15.06 2.91
CA LEU A 222 7.91 15.27 2.98
C LEU A 222 7.35 14.91 4.36
N TYR A 223 7.81 13.81 4.98
CA TYR A 223 7.38 13.42 6.33
C TYR A 223 7.87 14.39 7.40
N LYS A 224 9.08 14.92 7.29
CA LYS A 224 9.62 15.93 8.19
C LYS A 224 8.77 17.20 8.15
N ASP A 225 8.39 17.66 6.97
CA ASP A 225 7.58 18.85 6.80
C ASP A 225 6.14 18.67 7.33
N ALA A 226 5.58 17.47 7.16
CA ALA A 226 4.26 17.14 7.71
C ALA A 226 4.22 17.04 9.23
N ALA A 227 5.32 16.69 9.88
CA ALA A 227 5.41 16.57 11.34
C ALA A 227 5.47 17.93 12.06
N SER A 228 5.82 19.01 11.36
CA SER A 228 5.99 20.36 11.92
C SER A 228 4.73 21.23 11.86
N GLY A 229 3.64 20.77 11.26
CA GLY A 229 2.42 21.54 11.05
C GLY A 229 1.23 21.04 11.89
N GLU A 230 0.60 21.95 12.62
CA GLU A 230 -0.75 21.73 13.15
C GLU A 230 -1.73 21.57 11.97
N CYS A 231 -2.64 20.59 12.07
CA CYS A 231 -3.67 20.42 11.05
C CYS A 231 -4.62 21.63 11.07
N PRO A 232 -4.71 22.44 10.01
CA PRO A 232 -5.49 23.68 10.01
C PRO A 232 -7.02 23.46 10.10
N VAL A 233 -7.47 22.20 10.04
CA VAL A 233 -8.90 21.83 10.03
C VAL A 233 -9.41 21.35 11.40
N ILE A 234 -8.58 21.39 12.46
CA ILE A 234 -9.02 21.01 13.80
C ILE A 234 -9.72 22.19 14.47
N HIS A 235 -11.03 22.19 14.43
CA HIS A 235 -11.83 23.12 15.22
C HIS A 235 -12.17 22.60 16.63
N ASP A 236 -11.81 21.36 16.95
CA ASP A 236 -12.08 20.75 18.26
C ASP A 236 -10.83 20.05 18.81
N PRO A 237 -10.10 20.69 19.74
CA PRO A 237 -8.88 20.14 20.32
C PRO A 237 -9.10 18.87 21.16
N THR A 238 -10.36 18.53 21.48
CA THR A 238 -10.70 17.33 22.24
C THR A 238 -10.85 16.08 21.35
N LYS A 239 -10.98 16.27 20.03
CA LYS A 239 -11.08 15.16 19.08
C LYS A 239 -9.74 14.86 18.44
N GLN A 240 -9.25 13.63 18.63
CA GLN A 240 -8.06 13.16 17.94
C GLN A 240 -8.25 13.29 16.42
N THR A 241 -7.29 13.95 15.76
CA THR A 241 -7.30 14.08 14.30
C THR A 241 -7.29 12.72 13.61
N CYS A 242 -7.94 12.61 12.46
CA CYS A 242 -7.85 11.42 11.62
C CYS A 242 -6.44 11.21 11.03
N ALA A 243 -5.59 12.22 11.11
CA ALA A 243 -4.28 12.31 10.50
C ALA A 243 -3.14 12.37 11.52
N GLY A 244 -3.07 11.48 12.49
CA GLY A 244 -1.81 11.40 13.25
C GLY A 244 -0.62 11.25 12.29
N SER A 245 0.16 12.31 12.08
CA SER A 245 1.44 12.39 11.34
C SER A 245 1.50 11.61 10.02
N ARG A 246 0.48 11.62 9.19
CA ARG A 246 0.46 10.92 7.90
C ARG A 246 0.00 11.86 6.82
N PHE A 247 0.64 11.74 5.64
CA PHE A 247 0.10 12.35 4.46
C PHE A 247 -1.32 11.84 4.25
N GLY A 248 -2.27 12.75 4.27
CA GLY A 248 -3.66 12.51 3.97
C GLY A 248 -4.07 13.29 2.75
N CYS A 249 -5.33 13.11 2.36
CA CYS A 249 -5.95 14.00 1.40
C CYS A 249 -5.98 15.42 2.00
N TRP A 250 -5.65 16.43 1.21
CA TRP A 250 -5.68 17.83 1.68
C TRP A 250 -7.10 18.34 1.98
N THR A 251 -8.11 17.55 1.68
CA THR A 251 -9.53 17.89 1.80
C THR A 251 -10.13 17.63 3.19
N CYS A 252 -9.39 16.98 4.11
CA CYS A 252 -9.92 16.72 5.46
C CYS A 252 -8.89 16.87 6.58
#